data_cac25495206dc6e7dc057eac3498efe1
#
_entry.id   cac25495206dc6e7dc057eac3498efe1
#
_cell.length_a   1.000
_cell.length_b   1.000
_cell.length_c   1.000
_cell.angle_alpha   90.00
_cell.angle_beta   90.00
_cell.angle_gamma   90.00
#
_symmetry.space_group_name_H-M   'P 1'
#
loop_
_entity.id
_entity.type
_entity.pdbx_description
1 polymer ?
#
loop_
_entity_poly.entity_id
_entity_poly.type
_entity_poly.pdbx_seq_one_letter_code
_entity_poly.pdbx_strand_id
1 'polypeptide(L)'
;MAAAKKSPFRTAVDVTDFDAASKSFGFAATARLYQRVTGDSCYAAFGAQQRDFTLGVNAWGVSLVVGVGTTFPQCPHHQAANLAGPSKVLYGAVVNGPNGADNFADLPFPAGAKECTRPYESFDGQGSRYADDLSSWPSNKPAIDFTSTALLAFSL
;
A
#
# COMPACT_ATOMS: atom_id res chain seq x y z
N MET A 1 1.80 -5.52 -17.83
CA MET A 1 2.02 -7.00 -17.79
C MET A 1 3.48 -7.42 -17.93
N ALA A 2 4.30 -6.79 -18.75
CA ALA A 2 5.72 -7.14 -18.85
C ALA A 2 6.48 -6.93 -17.52
N ALA A 3 6.23 -5.84 -16.80
CA ALA A 3 6.80 -5.57 -15.48
C ALA A 3 6.40 -6.64 -14.45
N ALA A 4 5.11 -7.01 -14.40
CA ALA A 4 4.61 -8.03 -13.47
C ALA A 4 5.27 -9.41 -13.65
N LYS A 5 5.67 -9.76 -14.87
CA LYS A 5 6.39 -11.02 -15.14
C LYS A 5 7.79 -11.04 -14.54
N LYS A 6 8.40 -9.89 -14.33
CA LYS A 6 9.75 -9.74 -13.76
C LYS A 6 9.73 -9.66 -12.23
N SER A 7 8.60 -9.27 -11.64
CA SER A 7 8.44 -9.18 -10.20
C SER A 7 8.17 -10.56 -9.58
N PRO A 8 8.85 -10.96 -8.51
CA PRO A 8 8.56 -12.19 -7.78
C PRO A 8 7.13 -12.20 -7.20
N PHE A 9 6.60 -11.03 -6.87
CA PHE A 9 5.24 -10.85 -6.34
C PHE A 9 4.21 -10.53 -7.42
N ARG A 10 4.61 -10.63 -8.71
CA ARG A 10 3.72 -10.38 -9.86
C ARG A 10 3.10 -8.98 -9.89
N THR A 11 3.62 -8.03 -9.12
CA THR A 11 3.18 -6.64 -9.23
C THR A 11 3.73 -5.97 -10.48
N ALA A 12 2.92 -5.11 -11.08
CA ALA A 12 3.29 -4.28 -12.23
C ALA A 12 3.77 -2.89 -11.82
N VAL A 13 3.59 -2.51 -10.54
CA VAL A 13 4.04 -1.21 -10.06
C VAL A 13 5.54 -1.22 -9.79
N ASP A 14 6.16 -0.07 -9.96
CA ASP A 14 7.49 0.19 -9.47
C ASP A 14 7.40 0.45 -7.97
N VAL A 15 7.99 -0.43 -7.17
CA VAL A 15 7.97 -0.34 -5.71
C VAL A 15 8.96 0.69 -5.15
N THR A 16 9.70 1.37 -6.02
CA THR A 16 10.55 2.50 -5.67
C THR A 16 9.91 3.84 -5.96
N ASP A 17 8.71 3.84 -6.56
CA ASP A 17 7.92 5.02 -6.87
C ASP A 17 6.78 5.21 -5.86
N PHE A 18 6.25 6.43 -5.76
CA PHE A 18 5.14 6.75 -4.86
C PHE A 18 3.84 6.02 -5.22
N ASP A 19 2.97 5.82 -4.23
CA ASP A 19 1.59 5.36 -4.38
C ASP A 19 1.46 3.93 -4.92
N ALA A 20 2.40 3.07 -4.58
CA ALA A 20 2.42 1.68 -5.04
C ALA A 20 1.10 0.95 -4.77
N ALA A 21 0.48 1.16 -3.60
CA ALA A 21 -0.80 0.55 -3.25
C ALA A 21 -1.94 1.04 -4.17
N SER A 22 -2.08 2.36 -4.31
CA SER A 22 -3.12 2.96 -5.15
C SER A 22 -2.98 2.55 -6.62
N LYS A 23 -1.74 2.58 -7.15
CA LYS A 23 -1.45 2.13 -8.52
C LYS A 23 -1.81 0.65 -8.73
N SER A 24 -1.50 -0.22 -7.75
CA SER A 24 -1.87 -1.64 -7.82
C SER A 24 -3.38 -1.84 -7.82
N PHE A 25 -4.12 -1.16 -6.96
CA PHE A 25 -5.58 -1.18 -6.99
C PHE A 25 -6.15 -0.63 -8.30
N GLY A 26 -5.54 0.42 -8.86
CA GLY A 26 -5.90 0.95 -10.17
C GLY A 26 -5.76 -0.08 -11.28
N PHE A 27 -4.69 -0.85 -11.31
CA PHE A 27 -4.53 -1.96 -12.26
C PHE A 27 -5.57 -3.06 -12.03
N ALA A 28 -5.89 -3.40 -10.79
CA ALA A 28 -6.92 -4.38 -10.45
C ALA A 28 -8.31 -3.91 -10.96
N ALA A 29 -8.67 -2.66 -10.67
CA ALA A 29 -9.91 -2.05 -11.15
C ALA A 29 -9.99 -2.04 -12.69
N THR A 30 -8.90 -1.63 -13.35
CA THR A 30 -8.84 -1.57 -14.82
C THR A 30 -9.05 -2.96 -15.44
N ALA A 31 -8.44 -4.01 -14.88
CA ALA A 31 -8.62 -5.38 -15.36
C ALA A 31 -10.08 -5.84 -15.23
N ARG A 32 -10.75 -5.48 -14.14
CA ARG A 32 -12.16 -5.79 -13.90
C ARG A 32 -13.09 -5.00 -14.82
N LEU A 33 -12.84 -3.70 -15.00
CA LEU A 33 -13.60 -2.86 -15.93
C LEU A 33 -13.47 -3.37 -17.36
N TYR A 34 -12.26 -3.75 -17.79
CA TYR A 34 -12.05 -4.36 -19.10
C TYR A 34 -12.94 -5.59 -19.28
N GLN A 35 -12.93 -6.53 -18.31
CA GLN A 35 -13.75 -7.73 -18.35
C GLN A 35 -15.26 -7.39 -18.43
N ARG A 36 -15.71 -6.40 -17.66
CA ARG A 36 -17.13 -5.99 -17.67
C ARG A 36 -17.57 -5.39 -18.99
N VAL A 37 -16.70 -4.64 -19.65
CA VAL A 37 -17.02 -3.98 -20.93
C VAL A 37 -16.92 -4.91 -22.10
N THR A 38 -15.92 -5.80 -22.13
CA THR A 38 -15.61 -6.64 -23.29
C THR A 38 -16.12 -8.07 -23.17
N GLY A 39 -16.41 -8.54 -21.94
CA GLY A 39 -16.66 -9.95 -21.65
C GLY A 39 -15.38 -10.81 -21.60
N ASP A 40 -14.22 -10.25 -21.96
CA ASP A 40 -12.96 -10.97 -22.01
C ASP A 40 -12.25 -10.95 -20.65
N SER A 41 -11.91 -12.13 -20.12
CA SER A 41 -11.26 -12.33 -18.82
C SER A 41 -9.74 -12.46 -18.89
N CYS A 42 -9.10 -12.17 -20.04
CA CYS A 42 -7.66 -12.38 -20.23
C CYS A 42 -6.77 -11.63 -19.21
N TYR A 43 -7.27 -10.58 -18.56
CA TYR A 43 -6.57 -9.83 -17.50
C TYR A 43 -7.04 -10.18 -16.08
N ALA A 44 -7.94 -11.14 -15.87
CA ALA A 44 -8.50 -11.44 -14.55
C ALA A 44 -7.41 -11.87 -13.55
N ALA A 45 -6.54 -12.81 -13.95
CA ALA A 45 -5.42 -13.26 -13.11
C ALA A 45 -4.43 -12.12 -12.80
N PHE A 46 -4.13 -11.26 -13.78
CA PHE A 46 -3.30 -10.08 -13.57
C PHE A 46 -3.91 -9.14 -12.54
N GLY A 47 -5.20 -8.81 -12.68
CA GLY A 47 -5.91 -7.94 -11.73
C GLY A 47 -5.92 -8.51 -10.31
N ALA A 48 -6.14 -9.83 -10.16
CA ALA A 48 -6.08 -10.51 -8.87
C ALA A 48 -4.68 -10.37 -8.23
N GLN A 49 -3.61 -10.60 -9.00
CA GLN A 49 -2.22 -10.46 -8.52
C GLN A 49 -1.91 -9.04 -8.04
N GLN A 50 -2.42 -8.00 -8.72
CA GLN A 50 -2.22 -6.61 -8.29
C GLN A 50 -2.94 -6.33 -6.96
N ARG A 51 -4.19 -6.79 -6.81
CA ARG A 51 -4.93 -6.71 -5.55
C ARG A 51 -4.22 -7.46 -4.43
N ASP A 52 -3.78 -8.68 -4.69
CA ASP A 52 -3.14 -9.54 -3.70
C ASP A 52 -1.82 -8.96 -3.21
N PHE A 53 -1.06 -8.25 -4.08
CA PHE A 53 0.12 -7.48 -3.68
C PHE A 53 -0.22 -6.47 -2.58
N THR A 54 -1.31 -5.73 -2.70
CA THR A 54 -1.75 -4.74 -1.70
C THR A 54 -2.32 -5.38 -0.44
N LEU A 55 -2.77 -6.62 -0.50
CA LEU A 55 -3.33 -7.37 0.62
C LEU A 55 -2.31 -8.26 1.35
N GLY A 56 -1.01 -8.09 1.06
CA GLY A 56 0.07 -8.75 1.81
C GLY A 56 0.90 -9.75 1.00
N VAL A 57 0.57 -10.02 -0.26
CA VAL A 57 1.43 -10.84 -1.14
C VAL A 57 2.55 -9.95 -1.69
N ASN A 58 3.37 -9.44 -0.78
CA ASN A 58 4.48 -8.55 -1.06
C ASN A 58 5.69 -8.91 -0.18
N ALA A 59 6.83 -8.25 -0.39
CA ALA A 59 8.07 -8.58 0.29
C ALA A 59 8.02 -8.43 1.82
N TRP A 60 7.12 -7.61 2.32
CA TRP A 60 6.97 -7.31 3.76
C TRP A 60 5.87 -8.15 4.43
N GLY A 61 5.06 -8.89 3.65
CA GLY A 61 3.92 -9.66 4.18
C GLY A 61 2.85 -8.78 4.84
N VAL A 62 2.79 -7.50 4.50
CA VAL A 62 1.92 -6.50 5.12
C VAL A 62 0.80 -6.12 4.17
N SER A 63 -0.44 -6.20 4.64
CA SER A 63 -1.55 -5.54 3.96
C SER A 63 -1.33 -4.02 3.98
N LEU A 64 -1.52 -3.36 2.85
CA LEU A 64 -1.41 -1.90 2.74
C LEU A 64 -2.76 -1.20 3.02
N VAL A 65 -3.72 -1.97 3.53
CA VAL A 65 -5.04 -1.49 3.96
C VAL A 65 -5.16 -1.67 5.47
N VAL A 66 -5.34 -0.58 6.17
CA VAL A 66 -5.46 -0.57 7.64
C VAL A 66 -6.65 -1.44 8.09
N GLY A 67 -6.41 -2.37 8.99
CA GLY A 67 -7.43 -3.25 9.55
C GLY A 67 -7.80 -4.45 8.67
N VAL A 68 -7.10 -4.67 7.56
CA VAL A 68 -7.33 -5.81 6.67
C VAL A 68 -6.16 -6.80 6.75
N GLY A 69 -6.47 -8.07 6.95
CA GLY A 69 -5.45 -9.12 7.15
C GLY A 69 -4.96 -9.19 8.59
N THR A 70 -3.94 -10.02 8.81
CA THR A 70 -3.34 -10.23 10.15
C THR A 70 -2.22 -9.23 10.46
N THR A 71 -1.59 -8.72 9.42
CA THR A 71 -0.50 -7.73 9.49
C THR A 71 -0.85 -6.54 8.62
N PHE A 72 -1.02 -5.37 9.23
CA PHE A 72 -1.43 -4.14 8.55
C PHE A 72 -0.85 -2.92 9.28
N PRO A 73 -0.85 -1.70 8.68
CA PRO A 73 -0.32 -0.49 9.28
C PRO A 73 -0.97 -0.17 10.62
N GLN A 74 -0.16 -0.01 11.66
CA GLN A 74 -0.58 0.36 13.01
C GLN A 74 -0.23 1.81 13.34
N CYS A 75 0.78 2.35 12.68
CA CYS A 75 1.34 3.67 12.89
C CYS A 75 1.23 4.56 11.63
N PRO A 76 0.02 4.72 11.05
CA PRO A 76 -0.11 5.51 9.84
C PRO A 76 0.33 6.95 10.06
N HIS A 77 0.99 7.54 9.06
CA HIS A 77 1.37 8.95 9.05
C HIS A 77 0.12 9.85 8.94
N HIS A 78 -0.59 9.99 10.07
CA HIS A 78 -1.82 10.75 10.15
C HIS A 78 -1.97 11.37 11.54
N GLN A 79 -1.67 12.66 11.66
CA GLN A 79 -1.62 13.37 12.95
C GLN A 79 -2.92 13.25 13.75
N ALA A 80 -4.08 13.47 13.12
CA ALA A 80 -5.34 13.41 13.84
C ALA A 80 -5.63 12.01 14.42
N ALA A 81 -5.29 10.94 13.69
CA ALA A 81 -5.41 9.58 14.20
C ALA A 81 -4.44 9.31 15.36
N ASN A 82 -3.21 9.78 15.26
CA ASN A 82 -2.20 9.66 16.29
C ASN A 82 -2.58 10.43 17.57
N LEU A 83 -3.03 11.67 17.44
CA LEU A 83 -3.45 12.51 18.57
C LEU A 83 -4.73 11.97 19.25
N ALA A 84 -5.60 11.31 18.51
CA ALA A 84 -6.81 10.70 19.06
C ALA A 84 -6.53 9.48 19.97
N GLY A 85 -5.29 8.99 19.96
CA GLY A 85 -4.80 7.90 20.80
C GLY A 85 -4.36 6.68 20.01
N PRO A 86 -3.45 5.88 20.57
CA PRO A 86 -2.80 4.76 19.87
C PRO A 86 -3.76 3.61 19.48
N SER A 87 -4.96 3.59 20.05
CA SER A 87 -5.98 2.59 19.73
C SER A 87 -6.92 3.01 18.60
N LYS A 88 -6.78 4.22 18.08
CA LYS A 88 -7.67 4.72 17.02
C LYS A 88 -6.98 4.57 15.67
N VAL A 89 -7.26 3.46 15.05
CA VAL A 89 -6.75 3.09 13.73
C VAL A 89 -7.76 3.52 12.67
N LEU A 90 -7.26 4.02 11.54
CA LEU A 90 -8.09 4.41 10.38
C LEU A 90 -8.47 3.15 9.58
N TYR A 91 -9.37 2.33 10.10
CA TYR A 91 -9.80 1.10 9.43
C TYR A 91 -10.30 1.37 8.00
N GLY A 92 -9.78 0.60 7.05
CA GLY A 92 -10.09 0.74 5.63
C GLY A 92 -9.24 1.76 4.89
N ALA A 93 -8.47 2.61 5.59
CA ALA A 93 -7.56 3.53 4.92
C ALA A 93 -6.44 2.79 4.19
N VAL A 94 -6.12 3.23 2.99
CA VAL A 94 -5.02 2.70 2.17
C VAL A 94 -3.82 3.62 2.31
N VAL A 95 -2.66 3.05 2.66
CA VAL A 95 -1.39 3.79 2.75
C VAL A 95 -0.64 3.73 1.42
N ASN A 96 0.38 4.58 1.25
CA ASN A 96 1.21 4.62 0.02
C ASN A 96 1.72 3.24 -0.40
N GLY A 97 2.19 2.46 0.57
CA GLY A 97 2.95 1.23 0.32
C GLY A 97 4.46 1.49 0.19
N PRO A 98 5.24 0.52 -0.29
CA PRO A 98 6.68 0.65 -0.42
C PRO A 98 7.07 1.82 -1.34
N ASN A 99 8.27 2.35 -1.08
CA ASN A 99 8.84 3.48 -1.81
C ASN A 99 10.36 3.33 -1.95
N GLY A 100 10.99 4.16 -2.75
CA GLY A 100 12.44 4.21 -2.89
C GLY A 100 13.15 4.45 -1.56
N ALA A 101 14.20 3.68 -1.27
CA ALA A 101 14.91 3.74 0.00
C ALA A 101 15.46 5.15 0.31
N ASP A 102 15.85 5.89 -0.71
CA ASP A 102 16.39 7.26 -0.59
C ASP A 102 15.34 8.25 -0.03
N ASN A 103 14.04 7.95 -0.18
CA ASN A 103 12.97 8.78 0.34
C ASN A 103 12.79 8.66 1.87
N PHE A 104 13.52 7.77 2.53
CA PHE A 104 13.44 7.54 3.98
C PHE A 104 14.57 8.22 4.76
N ALA A 105 15.42 9.01 4.11
CA ALA A 105 16.41 9.83 4.79
C ALA A 105 15.73 11.06 5.44
N ASP A 106 16.17 11.38 6.66
CA ASP A 106 15.81 12.64 7.37
C ASP A 106 14.29 12.92 7.43
N LEU A 107 13.49 11.90 7.76
CA LEU A 107 12.05 12.05 7.89
C LEU A 107 11.69 12.93 9.11
N PRO A 108 11.01 14.07 8.91
CA PRO A 108 10.64 14.93 10.03
C PRO A 108 9.57 14.25 10.87
N PHE A 109 9.78 14.23 12.19
CA PHE A 109 8.75 13.77 13.11
C PHE A 109 7.63 14.81 13.22
N PRO A 110 6.35 14.44 13.09
CA PRO A 110 5.24 15.38 13.17
C PRO A 110 5.17 16.06 14.55
N ALA A 111 5.16 17.38 14.58
CA ALA A 111 5.13 18.15 15.81
C ALA A 111 3.91 17.79 16.68
N GLY A 112 4.17 17.54 17.98
CA GLY A 112 3.14 17.20 18.97
C GLY A 112 2.58 15.78 18.86
N ALA A 113 3.04 14.98 17.90
CA ALA A 113 2.64 13.59 17.76
C ALA A 113 3.31 12.71 18.83
N LYS A 114 2.69 11.57 19.12
CA LYS A 114 3.26 10.52 19.97
C LYS A 114 4.02 9.54 19.11
N GLU A 115 5.17 9.09 19.58
CA GLU A 115 5.95 8.05 18.91
C GLU A 115 5.09 6.81 18.64
N CYS A 116 5.14 6.34 17.43
CA CYS A 116 4.54 5.10 17.00
C CYS A 116 5.39 4.52 15.88
N THR A 117 5.97 3.37 16.13
CA THR A 117 6.74 2.59 15.17
C THR A 117 6.47 1.12 15.38
N ARG A 118 6.43 0.36 14.31
CA ARG A 118 6.40 -1.10 14.34
C ARG A 118 7.60 -1.63 13.58
N PRO A 119 8.44 -2.43 14.21
CA PRO A 119 9.51 -3.11 13.52
C PRO A 119 8.86 -4.23 12.68
N TYR A 120 8.54 -3.95 11.45
CA TYR A 120 8.48 -5.01 10.47
C TYR A 120 9.91 -5.29 10.08
N GLU A 121 10.33 -6.53 10.31
CA GLU A 121 11.60 -7.04 9.82
C GLU A 121 11.66 -6.70 8.34
N SER A 122 12.40 -5.69 8.06
CA SER A 122 12.45 -5.08 6.77
C SER A 122 13.08 -6.02 5.78
N PHE A 123 12.29 -6.57 4.90
CA PHE A 123 12.80 -7.06 3.64
C PHE A 123 13.03 -5.86 2.71
N ASP A 124 13.83 -4.91 3.19
CA ASP A 124 14.27 -3.79 2.38
C ASP A 124 15.28 -4.31 1.37
N GLY A 125 14.92 -4.32 0.11
CA GLY A 125 15.77 -4.81 -0.95
C GLY A 125 15.42 -4.20 -2.30
N GLN A 126 16.37 -4.29 -3.24
CA GLN A 126 16.21 -3.76 -4.59
C GLN A 126 15.87 -2.25 -4.64
N GLY A 127 16.45 -1.49 -3.70
CA GLY A 127 16.24 -0.04 -3.63
C GLY A 127 14.89 0.40 -3.07
N SER A 128 14.07 -0.53 -2.54
CA SER A 128 12.77 -0.22 -1.95
C SER A 128 12.75 -0.47 -0.44
N ARG A 129 11.89 0.28 0.25
CA ARG A 129 11.67 0.19 1.68
C ARG A 129 10.18 0.37 2.02
N TYR A 130 9.75 -0.26 3.11
CA TYR A 130 8.48 0.00 3.77
C TYR A 130 8.72 0.14 5.28
N ALA A 131 8.11 1.15 5.90
CA ALA A 131 8.17 1.34 7.35
C ALA A 131 6.78 1.69 7.89
N ASP A 132 6.34 0.95 8.92
CA ASP A 132 5.13 1.29 9.69
C ASP A 132 5.53 2.18 10.85
N ASP A 133 5.80 3.42 10.53
CA ASP A 133 6.27 4.46 11.44
C ASP A 133 5.52 5.75 11.16
N LEU A 134 5.19 6.48 12.22
CA LEU A 134 4.45 7.73 12.12
C LEU A 134 5.20 8.80 11.33
N SER A 135 6.54 8.80 11.35
CA SER A 135 7.35 9.72 10.53
C SER A 135 7.40 9.30 9.07
N SER A 136 7.05 8.05 8.75
CA SER A 136 7.17 7.50 7.41
C SER A 136 6.04 7.96 6.49
N TRP A 137 6.08 9.24 6.09
CA TRP A 137 5.19 9.73 5.05
C TRP A 137 5.41 9.06 3.68
N PRO A 138 6.62 8.57 3.31
CA PRO A 138 6.82 7.94 2.01
C PRO A 138 6.06 6.62 1.84
N SER A 139 5.89 5.83 2.90
CA SER A 139 5.26 4.51 2.81
C SER A 139 3.96 4.37 3.58
N ASN A 140 3.76 5.17 4.64
CA ASN A 140 2.69 4.94 5.61
C ASN A 140 1.66 6.07 5.71
N LYS A 141 1.67 7.00 4.74
CA LYS A 141 0.69 8.07 4.65
C LYS A 141 -0.58 7.54 3.97
N PRO A 142 -1.75 7.59 4.64
CA PRO A 142 -3.03 7.31 3.99
C PRO A 142 -3.52 8.54 3.22
N ALA A 143 -4.26 8.28 2.12
CA ALA A 143 -4.91 9.33 1.38
C ALA A 143 -6.30 8.91 0.89
N ILE A 144 -7.18 9.89 0.67
CA ILE A 144 -8.58 9.66 0.25
C ILE A 144 -8.62 9.03 -1.14
N ASP A 145 -7.79 9.49 -2.05
CA ASP A 145 -7.67 8.97 -3.41
C ASP A 145 -7.17 7.53 -3.45
N PHE A 146 -6.26 7.15 -2.55
CA PHE A 146 -5.81 5.75 -2.44
C PHE A 146 -6.96 4.84 -1.99
N THR A 147 -7.71 5.28 -0.98
CA THR A 147 -8.85 4.54 -0.46
C THR A 147 -9.97 4.44 -1.50
N SER A 148 -10.25 5.52 -2.23
CA SER A 148 -11.28 5.51 -3.28
C SER A 148 -10.93 4.57 -4.44
N THR A 149 -9.65 4.49 -4.80
CA THR A 149 -9.17 3.54 -5.83
C THR A 149 -9.35 2.10 -5.38
N ALA A 150 -9.08 1.81 -4.10
CA ALA A 150 -9.34 0.48 -3.52
C ALA A 150 -10.83 0.15 -3.51
N LEU A 151 -11.69 1.08 -3.08
CA LEU A 151 -13.14 0.89 -3.12
C LEU A 151 -13.63 0.57 -4.53
N LEU A 152 -13.14 1.28 -5.55
CA LEU A 152 -13.45 0.96 -6.94
C LEU A 152 -13.02 -0.47 -7.30
N ALA A 153 -11.81 -0.88 -6.94
CA ALA A 153 -11.29 -2.21 -7.26
C ALA A 153 -12.11 -3.35 -6.61
N PHE A 154 -12.68 -3.10 -5.42
CA PHE A 154 -13.51 -4.09 -4.72
C PHE A 154 -14.99 -4.05 -5.13
N SER A 155 -15.49 -2.94 -5.68
CA SER A 155 -16.88 -2.79 -6.10
C SER A 155 -17.18 -3.40 -7.48
N LEU A 156 -16.17 -3.71 -8.26
CA LEU A 156 -16.24 -4.26 -9.61
C LEU A 156 -16.20 -5.79 -9.62
#